data_c9bebbfc971fd41256d25deaf0de551a
#
_entry.id   c9bebbfc971fd41256d25deaf0de551a
#
_cell.length_a   1.000
_cell.length_b   1.000
_cell.length_c   1.000
_cell.angle_alpha   90.00
_cell.angle_beta   90.00
_cell.angle_gamma   90.00
#
_symmetry.space_group_name_H-M   'P 1'
#
loop_
_entity.id
_entity.type
_entity.pdbx_description
1 polymer ?
#
loop_
_entity_poly.entity_id
_entity_poly.type
_entity_poly.pdbx_seq_one_letter_code
_entity_poly.pdbx_strand_id
1 'polypeptide(L)'
;MRIDWRMMLGPALAMLIAGASIYADHDLAAVPNLSALYICIVALAGSLGGTGSGLISAAIAVLASAGFLRDDNAAADGSIVLHLGLLTLTAGGAALITGLLRSRMMNALERERERHATAARLIAALDQTGIGIVMLDADTRAEFINRAFRHYFSLPDEKADSKPPFIALMYHGRDTGAFELPQDELSHFIAERVGMVRAGDPTPINIKLRNGEVLRFICTALPDGGRMLSYTPVTDLIRRTDDPADADYYLSLRGGDRRLPVHRLRAAE
;
A
#
# COMPACT_ATOMS: atom_id res chain seq x y z
N MET A 1 -5.00 -30.09 -4.72
CA MET A 1 -5.58 -29.66 -3.43
C MET A 1 -4.52 -29.95 -2.36
N ARG A 2 -3.65 -28.96 -2.04
CA ARG A 2 -2.65 -29.13 -0.96
C ARG A 2 -3.39 -28.92 0.35
N ILE A 3 -3.60 -30.00 1.08
CA ILE A 3 -4.15 -29.92 2.44
C ILE A 3 -3.10 -29.21 3.29
N ASP A 4 -3.40 -27.99 3.71
CA ASP A 4 -2.50 -27.25 4.60
C ASP A 4 -2.42 -28.01 5.93
N TRP A 5 -1.26 -28.57 6.22
CA TRP A 5 -0.96 -29.31 7.45
C TRP A 5 -1.36 -28.51 8.71
N ARG A 6 -1.38 -27.18 8.61
CA ARG A 6 -1.85 -26.27 9.67
C ARG A 6 -3.33 -26.44 10.02
N MET A 7 -4.17 -26.85 9.06
CA MET A 7 -5.58 -27.15 9.33
C MET A 7 -5.77 -28.42 10.15
N MET A 8 -4.84 -29.35 10.06
CA MET A 8 -4.92 -30.63 10.79
C MET A 8 -4.33 -30.54 12.21
N LEU A 9 -3.48 -29.56 12.50
CA LEU A 9 -2.86 -29.41 13.82
C LEU A 9 -3.87 -29.25 14.96
N GLY A 10 -4.90 -28.45 14.77
CA GLY A 10 -5.92 -28.20 15.79
C GLY A 10 -6.70 -29.46 16.15
N PRO A 11 -7.35 -30.15 15.17
CA PRO A 11 -8.03 -31.43 15.42
C PRO A 11 -7.10 -32.50 15.99
N ALA A 12 -5.87 -32.63 15.51
CA ALA A 12 -4.89 -33.58 16.03
C ALA A 12 -4.55 -33.31 17.50
N LEU A 13 -4.37 -32.05 17.88
CA LEU A 13 -4.12 -31.65 19.26
C LEU A 13 -5.33 -31.91 20.16
N ALA A 14 -6.53 -31.65 19.65
CA ALA A 14 -7.78 -31.96 20.36
C ALA A 14 -7.92 -33.46 20.61
N MET A 15 -7.62 -34.30 19.60
CA MET A 15 -7.65 -35.78 19.76
C MET A 15 -6.59 -36.26 20.76
N LEU A 16 -5.38 -35.71 20.71
CA LEU A 16 -4.30 -36.10 21.59
C LEU A 16 -4.63 -35.81 23.05
N ILE A 17 -5.27 -34.69 23.34
CA ILE A 17 -5.68 -34.32 24.69
C ILE A 17 -6.93 -35.13 25.13
N ALA A 18 -7.86 -35.41 24.21
CA ALA A 18 -8.97 -36.33 24.49
C ALA A 18 -8.44 -37.73 24.88
N GLY A 19 -7.47 -38.25 24.14
CA GLY A 19 -6.83 -39.54 24.47
C GLY A 19 -6.04 -39.48 25.79
N ALA A 20 -5.31 -38.41 26.04
CA ALA A 20 -4.57 -38.21 27.28
C ALA A 20 -5.49 -38.09 28.51
N SER A 21 -6.64 -37.41 28.37
CA SER A 21 -7.62 -37.31 29.44
C SER A 21 -8.25 -38.66 29.82
N ILE A 22 -8.56 -39.50 28.82
CA ILE A 22 -9.07 -40.88 29.07
C ILE A 22 -8.01 -41.73 29.76
N TYR A 23 -6.73 -41.59 29.39
CA TYR A 23 -5.64 -42.32 30.02
C TYR A 23 -5.36 -41.84 31.45
N ALA A 24 -5.41 -40.51 31.68
CA ALA A 24 -5.17 -39.93 32.99
C ALA A 24 -6.25 -40.27 34.04
N ASP A 25 -7.50 -40.51 33.61
CA ASP A 25 -8.59 -40.89 34.47
C ASP A 25 -8.46 -42.33 35.01
N HIS A 26 -7.72 -43.17 34.27
CA HIS A 26 -7.46 -44.56 34.68
C HIS A 26 -6.35 -44.69 35.73
N ASP A 27 -5.35 -43.79 35.76
CA ASP A 27 -4.14 -43.97 36.57
C ASP A 27 -3.74 -42.74 37.44
N LEU A 28 -4.31 -41.56 37.24
CA LEU A 28 -3.95 -40.33 37.96
C LEU A 28 -5.21 -39.53 38.36
N ALA A 29 -5.18 -38.91 39.52
CA ALA A 29 -6.26 -38.10 40.09
C ALA A 29 -6.92 -37.15 39.08
N ALA A 30 -8.27 -36.97 39.22
CA ALA A 30 -9.11 -36.13 38.37
C ALA A 30 -8.46 -34.80 37.99
N VAL A 31 -8.29 -34.55 36.69
CA VAL A 31 -7.72 -33.30 36.17
C VAL A 31 -8.71 -32.16 36.38
N PRO A 32 -8.43 -31.17 37.23
CA PRO A 32 -9.35 -30.08 37.45
C PRO A 32 -9.44 -29.18 36.19
N ASN A 33 -10.68 -28.78 35.81
CA ASN A 33 -10.97 -27.84 34.70
C ASN A 33 -10.65 -28.29 33.26
N LEU A 34 -10.91 -29.56 32.95
CA LEU A 34 -10.74 -30.12 31.61
C LEU A 34 -11.50 -29.32 30.54
N SER A 35 -12.65 -28.74 30.88
CA SER A 35 -13.46 -27.90 29.99
C SER A 35 -12.70 -26.60 29.55
N ALA A 36 -11.98 -25.98 30.45
CA ALA A 36 -11.19 -24.78 30.14
C ALA A 36 -10.05 -25.11 29.18
N LEU A 37 -9.39 -26.26 29.35
CA LEU A 37 -8.34 -26.73 28.48
C LEU A 37 -8.89 -26.96 27.05
N TYR A 38 -10.03 -27.58 26.90
CA TYR A 38 -10.68 -27.79 25.60
C TYR A 38 -11.00 -26.45 24.90
N ILE A 39 -11.52 -25.46 25.63
CA ILE A 39 -11.79 -24.14 25.06
C ILE A 39 -10.52 -23.48 24.54
N CYS A 40 -9.42 -23.54 25.29
CA CYS A 40 -8.12 -23.01 24.88
C CYS A 40 -7.60 -23.67 23.59
N ILE A 41 -7.75 -25.02 23.49
CA ILE A 41 -7.30 -25.73 22.28
C ILE A 41 -8.17 -25.40 21.08
N VAL A 42 -9.48 -25.28 21.26
CA VAL A 42 -10.40 -24.87 20.21
C VAL A 42 -10.09 -23.46 19.72
N ALA A 43 -9.80 -22.54 20.64
CA ALA A 43 -9.38 -21.19 20.29
C ALA A 43 -8.03 -21.18 19.53
N LEU A 44 -7.07 -21.98 19.97
CA LEU A 44 -5.79 -22.16 19.30
C LEU A 44 -5.99 -22.79 17.90
N ALA A 45 -6.81 -23.83 17.79
CA ALA A 45 -7.15 -24.46 16.51
C ALA A 45 -7.80 -23.47 15.52
N GLY A 46 -8.73 -22.65 16.00
CA GLY A 46 -9.37 -21.59 15.23
C GLY A 46 -8.37 -20.50 14.77
N SER A 47 -7.44 -20.13 15.63
CA SER A 47 -6.40 -19.14 15.32
C SER A 47 -5.35 -19.66 14.32
N LEU A 48 -5.00 -20.95 14.35
CA LEU A 48 -4.00 -21.57 13.47
C LEU A 48 -4.59 -22.09 12.15
N GLY A 49 -5.75 -22.75 12.20
CA GLY A 49 -6.36 -23.43 11.07
C GLY A 49 -7.63 -22.78 10.50
N GLY A 50 -8.11 -21.69 11.11
CA GLY A 50 -9.34 -21.01 10.72
C GLY A 50 -10.60 -21.66 11.29
N THR A 51 -11.77 -21.13 10.86
CA THR A 51 -13.08 -21.54 11.40
C THR A 51 -13.35 -23.05 11.30
N GLY A 52 -12.97 -23.68 10.19
CA GLY A 52 -13.18 -25.11 9.98
C GLY A 52 -12.41 -25.98 10.98
N SER A 53 -11.12 -25.68 11.18
CA SER A 53 -10.28 -26.39 12.15
C SER A 53 -10.78 -26.20 13.58
N GLY A 54 -11.18 -24.96 13.93
CA GLY A 54 -11.76 -24.64 15.24
C GLY A 54 -13.07 -25.43 15.51
N LEU A 55 -13.98 -25.48 14.54
CA LEU A 55 -15.24 -26.19 14.68
C LEU A 55 -15.07 -27.72 14.80
N ILE A 56 -14.15 -28.31 14.02
CA ILE A 56 -13.84 -29.75 14.14
C ILE A 56 -13.24 -30.02 15.52
N SER A 57 -12.33 -29.18 15.99
CA SER A 57 -11.75 -29.33 17.34
C SER A 57 -12.80 -29.15 18.45
N ALA A 58 -13.76 -28.26 18.29
CA ALA A 58 -14.90 -28.09 19.20
C ALA A 58 -15.80 -29.32 19.23
N ALA A 59 -16.10 -29.92 18.08
CA ALA A 59 -16.87 -31.14 17.99
C ALA A 59 -16.17 -32.32 18.71
N ILE A 60 -14.84 -32.46 18.51
CA ILE A 60 -14.04 -33.47 19.21
C ILE A 60 -14.07 -33.25 20.72
N ALA A 61 -13.92 -32.00 21.18
CA ALA A 61 -13.94 -31.66 22.60
C ALA A 61 -15.30 -31.98 23.26
N VAL A 62 -16.44 -31.69 22.60
CA VAL A 62 -17.77 -31.99 23.07
C VAL A 62 -18.02 -33.50 23.11
N LEU A 63 -17.61 -34.24 22.07
CA LEU A 63 -17.75 -35.69 22.03
C LEU A 63 -16.93 -36.41 23.13
N ALA A 64 -15.68 -35.95 23.33
CA ALA A 64 -14.82 -36.45 24.39
C ALA A 64 -15.42 -36.19 25.77
N SER A 65 -15.93 -34.97 26.02
CA SER A 65 -16.60 -34.64 27.29
C SER A 65 -17.90 -35.42 27.51
N ALA A 66 -18.66 -35.69 26.46
CA ALA A 66 -19.88 -36.52 26.54
C ALA A 66 -19.56 -37.99 26.87
N GLY A 67 -18.47 -38.54 26.30
CA GLY A 67 -17.99 -39.89 26.61
C GLY A 67 -17.60 -40.03 28.07
N PHE A 68 -16.91 -39.05 28.61
CA PHE A 68 -16.45 -39.02 30.02
C PHE A 68 -17.61 -39.00 31.02
N LEU A 69 -18.62 -38.17 30.76
CA LEU A 69 -19.81 -38.06 31.63
C LEU A 69 -20.73 -39.31 31.59
N ARG A 70 -20.60 -40.14 30.56
CA ARG A 70 -21.42 -41.38 30.46
C ARG A 70 -20.92 -42.53 31.34
N ASP A 71 -19.61 -42.53 31.64
CA ASP A 71 -18.98 -43.61 32.44
C ASP A 71 -19.28 -43.47 33.94
N ASP A 72 -19.59 -42.25 34.42
CA ASP A 72 -19.77 -41.90 35.82
C ASP A 72 -21.17 -42.19 36.38
N ASN A 73 -22.00 -43.10 35.82
CA ASN A 73 -23.36 -43.47 36.30
C ASN A 73 -24.29 -42.30 36.70
N ALA A 74 -23.94 -41.08 36.36
CA ALA A 74 -24.65 -39.83 36.70
C ALA A 74 -25.74 -39.48 35.64
N ALA A 75 -26.23 -40.47 34.90
CA ALA A 75 -27.09 -40.26 33.72
C ALA A 75 -28.51 -39.69 34.02
N ALA A 76 -28.80 -39.32 35.25
CA ALA A 76 -30.14 -38.81 35.66
C ALA A 76 -30.19 -37.33 36.03
N ASP A 77 -29.05 -36.62 36.09
CA ASP A 77 -29.02 -35.23 36.53
C ASP A 77 -29.01 -34.24 35.38
N GLY A 78 -29.99 -33.33 35.34
CA GLY A 78 -30.03 -32.22 34.37
C GLY A 78 -28.79 -31.32 34.31
N SER A 79 -27.89 -31.49 35.28
CA SER A 79 -26.60 -30.80 35.32
C SER A 79 -25.67 -31.17 34.16
N ILE A 80 -25.73 -32.42 33.68
CA ILE A 80 -24.90 -32.92 32.55
C ILE A 80 -25.31 -32.24 31.24
N VAL A 81 -26.61 -32.12 30.99
CA VAL A 81 -27.13 -31.48 29.78
C VAL A 81 -26.74 -30.00 29.75
N LEU A 82 -26.82 -29.32 30.90
CA LEU A 82 -26.43 -27.95 31.07
C LEU A 82 -24.91 -27.74 30.81
N HIS A 83 -24.10 -28.66 31.36
CA HIS A 83 -22.63 -28.60 31.19
C HIS A 83 -22.19 -28.80 29.74
N LEU A 84 -22.73 -29.80 29.05
CA LEU A 84 -22.48 -30.05 27.63
C LEU A 84 -23.01 -28.92 26.75
N GLY A 85 -24.16 -28.34 27.08
CA GLY A 85 -24.73 -27.21 26.40
C GLY A 85 -23.83 -25.97 26.51
N LEU A 86 -23.36 -25.67 27.71
CA LEU A 86 -22.42 -24.57 27.96
C LEU A 86 -21.08 -24.78 27.24
N LEU A 87 -20.54 -26.01 27.29
CA LEU A 87 -19.29 -26.32 26.59
C LEU A 87 -19.45 -26.19 25.08
N THR A 88 -20.55 -26.66 24.52
CA THR A 88 -20.84 -26.53 23.08
C THR A 88 -20.94 -25.06 22.66
N LEU A 89 -21.63 -24.24 23.45
CA LEU A 89 -21.81 -22.81 23.19
C LEU A 89 -20.47 -22.06 23.28
N THR A 90 -19.71 -22.32 24.35
CA THR A 90 -18.43 -21.62 24.57
C THR A 90 -17.35 -22.08 23.60
N ALA A 91 -17.20 -23.37 23.35
CA ALA A 91 -16.21 -23.88 22.39
C ALA A 91 -16.58 -23.49 20.95
N GLY A 92 -17.87 -23.62 20.57
CA GLY A 92 -18.34 -23.16 19.25
C GLY A 92 -18.17 -21.65 19.05
N GLY A 93 -18.53 -20.88 20.07
CA GLY A 93 -18.32 -19.42 20.07
C GLY A 93 -16.84 -19.04 19.94
N ALA A 94 -15.97 -19.68 20.70
CA ALA A 94 -14.51 -19.47 20.62
C ALA A 94 -13.97 -19.83 19.23
N ALA A 95 -14.38 -20.95 18.64
CA ALA A 95 -13.99 -21.36 17.30
C ALA A 95 -14.42 -20.35 16.23
N LEU A 96 -15.65 -19.86 16.30
CA LEU A 96 -16.17 -18.86 15.37
C LEU A 96 -15.44 -17.53 15.50
N ILE A 97 -15.30 -17.01 16.72
CA ILE A 97 -14.64 -15.71 16.97
C ILE A 97 -13.18 -15.75 16.49
N THR A 98 -12.40 -16.74 16.90
CA THR A 98 -10.99 -16.83 16.54
C THR A 98 -10.80 -17.08 15.05
N GLY A 99 -11.62 -17.91 14.43
CA GLY A 99 -11.60 -18.16 12.99
C GLY A 99 -11.99 -16.93 12.14
N LEU A 100 -13.02 -16.18 12.57
CA LEU A 100 -13.43 -14.93 11.91
C LEU A 100 -12.38 -13.82 12.06
N LEU A 101 -11.78 -13.68 13.25
CA LEU A 101 -10.70 -12.72 13.49
C LEU A 101 -9.51 -13.03 12.60
N ARG A 102 -9.12 -14.31 12.49
CA ARG A 102 -8.05 -14.75 11.60
C ARG A 102 -8.35 -14.39 10.14
N SER A 103 -9.54 -14.74 9.64
CA SER A 103 -9.90 -14.46 8.25
C SER A 103 -9.91 -12.96 7.95
N ARG A 104 -10.42 -12.13 8.86
CA ARG A 104 -10.38 -10.66 8.72
C ARG A 104 -8.94 -10.12 8.69
N MET A 105 -8.08 -10.63 9.57
CA MET A 105 -6.68 -10.24 9.63
C MET A 105 -5.90 -10.63 8.36
N MET A 106 -6.12 -11.88 7.88
CA MET A 106 -5.49 -12.35 6.64
C MET A 106 -5.95 -11.54 5.43
N ASN A 107 -7.26 -11.29 5.30
CA ASN A 107 -7.81 -10.47 4.21
C ASN A 107 -7.31 -9.01 4.27
N ALA A 108 -7.09 -8.45 5.46
CA ALA A 108 -6.52 -7.12 5.60
C ALA A 108 -5.05 -7.08 5.12
N LEU A 109 -4.25 -8.07 5.51
CA LEU A 109 -2.85 -8.20 5.08
C LEU A 109 -2.73 -8.43 3.56
N GLU A 110 -3.62 -9.24 2.98
CA GLU A 110 -3.65 -9.47 1.53
C GLU A 110 -3.98 -8.19 0.76
N ARG A 111 -5.00 -7.44 1.20
CA ARG A 111 -5.36 -6.15 0.59
C ARG A 111 -4.21 -5.14 0.66
N GLU A 112 -3.49 -5.11 1.77
CA GLU A 112 -2.34 -4.22 1.93
C GLU A 112 -1.19 -4.63 0.98
N ARG A 113 -0.90 -5.93 0.87
CA ARG A 113 0.08 -6.45 -0.10
C ARG A 113 -0.31 -6.14 -1.55
N GLU A 114 -1.58 -6.30 -1.91
CA GLU A 114 -2.09 -5.96 -3.25
C GLU A 114 -1.95 -4.46 -3.56
N ARG A 115 -2.24 -3.59 -2.58
CA ARG A 115 -2.05 -2.14 -2.72
C ARG A 115 -0.59 -1.79 -2.95
N HIS A 116 0.32 -2.35 -2.17
CA HIS A 116 1.76 -2.14 -2.33
C HIS A 116 2.26 -2.66 -3.69
N ALA A 117 1.82 -3.85 -4.11
CA ALA A 117 2.19 -4.40 -5.40
C ALA A 117 1.67 -3.54 -6.57
N THR A 118 0.45 -3.02 -6.47
CA THR A 118 -0.14 -2.15 -7.48
C THR A 118 0.60 -0.81 -7.55
N ALA A 119 0.90 -0.19 -6.41
CA ALA A 119 1.67 1.04 -6.35
C ALA A 119 3.07 0.86 -6.96
N ALA A 120 3.76 -0.24 -6.63
CA ALA A 120 5.07 -0.55 -7.20
C ALA A 120 5.03 -0.74 -8.73
N ARG A 121 3.98 -1.38 -9.25
CA ARG A 121 3.77 -1.54 -10.71
C ARG A 121 3.52 -0.20 -11.39
N LEU A 122 2.72 0.68 -10.78
CA LEU A 122 2.47 2.02 -11.32
C LEU A 122 3.75 2.85 -11.36
N ILE A 123 4.55 2.83 -10.29
CA ILE A 123 5.85 3.51 -10.24
C ILE A 123 6.77 2.98 -11.35
N ALA A 124 6.89 1.66 -11.49
CA ALA A 124 7.71 1.06 -12.54
C ALA A 124 7.23 1.42 -13.96
N ALA A 125 5.92 1.52 -14.18
CA ALA A 125 5.36 1.95 -15.45
C ALA A 125 5.68 3.43 -15.73
N LEU A 126 5.55 4.30 -14.73
CA LEU A 126 5.90 5.72 -14.85
C LEU A 126 7.40 5.91 -15.15
N ASP A 127 8.28 5.08 -14.59
CA ASP A 127 9.71 5.13 -14.88
C ASP A 127 10.06 4.79 -16.35
N GLN A 128 9.17 4.06 -17.04
CA GLN A 128 9.36 3.71 -18.44
C GLN A 128 8.85 4.76 -19.44
N THR A 129 8.03 5.72 -18.99
CA THR A 129 7.41 6.71 -19.89
C THR A 129 8.34 7.82 -20.35
N GLY A 130 9.53 7.96 -19.78
CA GLY A 130 10.43 9.08 -20.03
C GLY A 130 9.90 10.42 -19.53
N ILE A 131 8.78 10.46 -18.81
CA ILE A 131 8.24 11.67 -18.20
C ILE A 131 8.81 11.80 -16.80
N GLY A 132 9.49 12.92 -16.51
CA GLY A 132 9.95 13.26 -15.16
C GLY A 132 8.76 13.58 -14.26
N ILE A 133 8.63 12.90 -13.12
CA ILE A 133 7.52 13.11 -12.17
C ILE A 133 8.09 13.37 -10.79
N VAL A 134 7.58 14.44 -10.15
CA VAL A 134 7.82 14.74 -8.74
C VAL A 134 6.48 14.93 -8.05
N MET A 135 6.25 14.20 -6.97
CA MET A 135 5.11 14.44 -6.09
C MET A 135 5.58 15.18 -4.85
N LEU A 136 4.89 16.25 -4.53
CA LEU A 136 5.16 17.10 -3.38
C LEU A 136 3.97 17.04 -2.41
N ASP A 137 4.27 17.12 -1.12
CA ASP A 137 3.28 17.35 -0.08
C ASP A 137 2.77 18.81 -0.07
N ALA A 138 1.90 19.14 0.88
CA ALA A 138 1.37 20.49 1.03
C ALA A 138 2.44 21.54 1.36
N ASP A 139 3.54 21.13 1.99
CA ASP A 139 4.71 21.98 2.33
C ASP A 139 5.74 22.05 1.21
N THR A 140 5.41 21.54 0.04
CA THR A 140 6.28 21.48 -1.16
C THR A 140 7.54 20.64 -0.95
N ARG A 141 7.52 19.62 -0.07
CA ARG A 141 8.58 18.63 0.07
C ARG A 141 8.31 17.44 -0.86
N ALA A 142 9.36 16.90 -1.46
CA ALA A 142 9.23 15.76 -2.34
C ALA A 142 8.87 14.49 -1.56
N GLU A 143 7.74 13.88 -1.86
CA GLU A 143 7.37 12.56 -1.39
C GLU A 143 7.86 11.46 -2.33
N PHE A 144 7.84 11.76 -3.63
CA PHE A 144 8.27 10.84 -4.67
C PHE A 144 8.95 11.59 -5.81
N ILE A 145 10.05 11.03 -6.31
CA ILE A 145 10.80 11.51 -7.47
C ILE A 145 11.13 10.29 -8.34
N ASN A 146 10.59 10.24 -9.56
CA ASN A 146 10.83 9.11 -10.44
C ASN A 146 12.21 9.13 -11.10
N ARG A 147 12.58 8.02 -11.72
CA ARG A 147 13.88 7.83 -12.37
C ARG A 147 14.11 8.82 -13.52
N ALA A 148 13.09 9.12 -14.32
CA ALA A 148 13.21 10.04 -15.45
C ALA A 148 13.59 11.45 -14.99
N PHE A 149 12.97 11.98 -13.92
CA PHE A 149 13.35 13.26 -13.34
C PHE A 149 14.80 13.26 -12.85
N ARG A 150 15.21 12.20 -12.11
CA ARG A 150 16.60 12.05 -11.62
C ARG A 150 17.60 12.08 -12.77
N HIS A 151 17.26 11.46 -13.90
CA HIS A 151 18.10 11.47 -15.10
C HIS A 151 18.22 12.87 -15.73
N TYR A 152 17.11 13.57 -15.94
CA TYR A 152 17.11 14.91 -16.54
C TYR A 152 17.94 15.94 -15.75
N PHE A 153 17.89 15.86 -14.44
CA PHE A 153 18.54 16.84 -13.55
C PHE A 153 19.80 16.28 -12.88
N SER A 154 20.29 15.11 -13.29
CA SER A 154 21.45 14.43 -12.70
C SER A 154 21.37 14.37 -11.16
N LEU A 155 20.15 14.08 -10.64
CA LEU A 155 19.88 14.04 -9.21
C LEU A 155 20.30 12.69 -8.63
N PRO A 156 21.25 12.65 -7.66
CA PRO A 156 21.65 11.43 -6.99
C PRO A 156 20.48 10.80 -6.20
N ASP A 157 20.46 9.46 -6.14
CA ASP A 157 19.42 8.71 -5.43
C ASP A 157 19.33 9.11 -3.94
N GLU A 158 20.46 9.28 -3.27
CA GLU A 158 20.52 9.72 -1.88
C GLU A 158 19.83 11.07 -1.64
N LYS A 159 20.01 12.02 -2.58
CA LYS A 159 19.33 13.32 -2.50
C LYS A 159 17.84 13.20 -2.77
N ALA A 160 17.44 12.37 -3.75
CA ALA A 160 16.05 12.15 -4.06
C ALA A 160 15.31 11.50 -2.88
N ASP A 161 15.92 10.51 -2.25
CA ASP A 161 15.35 9.74 -1.14
C ASP A 161 15.32 10.52 0.19
N SER A 162 16.10 11.61 0.30
CA SER A 162 16.06 12.51 1.47
C SER A 162 14.80 13.39 1.56
N LYS A 163 13.87 13.26 0.60
CA LYS A 163 12.63 14.05 0.51
C LYS A 163 12.89 15.56 0.56
N PRO A 164 13.71 16.09 -0.35
CA PRO A 164 14.11 17.49 -0.32
C PRO A 164 12.91 18.41 -0.61
N PRO A 165 12.90 19.65 -0.10
CA PRO A 165 11.94 20.66 -0.53
C PRO A 165 12.15 21.00 -2.01
N PHE A 166 11.10 21.38 -2.73
CA PHE A 166 11.17 21.70 -4.16
C PHE A 166 12.24 22.75 -4.50
N ILE A 167 12.39 23.76 -3.65
CA ILE A 167 13.42 24.78 -3.83
C ILE A 167 14.84 24.20 -3.85
N ALA A 168 15.11 23.14 -3.07
CA ALA A 168 16.42 22.47 -3.07
C ALA A 168 16.66 21.70 -4.38
N LEU A 169 15.61 21.15 -5.01
CA LEU A 169 15.68 20.53 -6.33
C LEU A 169 16.02 21.59 -7.40
N MET A 170 15.43 22.77 -7.31
CA MET A 170 15.74 23.88 -8.22
C MET A 170 17.20 24.37 -8.08
N TYR A 171 17.68 24.50 -6.84
CA TYR A 171 19.10 24.83 -6.60
C TYR A 171 20.03 23.73 -7.06
N HIS A 172 19.67 22.45 -6.91
CA HIS A 172 20.47 21.36 -7.45
C HIS A 172 20.61 21.47 -8.98
N GLY A 173 19.50 21.74 -9.70
CA GLY A 173 19.52 21.99 -11.14
C GLY A 173 20.39 23.18 -11.54
N ARG A 174 20.42 24.26 -10.73
CA ARG A 174 21.33 25.40 -10.91
C ARG A 174 22.78 24.95 -10.73
N ASP A 175 23.10 24.29 -9.62
CA ASP A 175 24.47 23.95 -9.24
C ASP A 175 25.10 22.92 -10.19
N THR A 176 24.27 22.02 -10.75
CA THR A 176 24.67 21.07 -11.79
C THR A 176 24.70 21.71 -13.20
N GLY A 177 24.22 22.93 -13.33
CA GLY A 177 24.15 23.62 -14.62
C GLY A 177 23.17 22.97 -15.59
N ALA A 178 22.09 22.36 -15.09
CA ALA A 178 21.08 21.69 -15.92
C ALA A 178 20.32 22.66 -16.83
N PHE A 179 20.09 23.90 -16.36
CA PHE A 179 19.31 24.88 -17.09
C PHE A 179 20.18 25.67 -18.11
N GLU A 180 19.63 25.90 -19.31
CA GLU A 180 20.25 26.78 -20.30
C GLU A 180 19.77 28.22 -20.08
N LEU A 181 20.24 28.85 -19.00
CA LEU A 181 19.91 30.23 -18.63
C LEU A 181 21.16 30.97 -18.16
N PRO A 182 21.24 32.30 -18.44
CA PRO A 182 22.25 33.18 -17.86
C PRO A 182 22.18 33.18 -16.33
N GLN A 183 23.33 33.35 -15.67
CA GLN A 183 23.43 33.20 -14.22
C GLN A 183 22.65 34.28 -13.44
N ASP A 184 22.53 35.46 -14.02
CA ASP A 184 21.77 36.61 -13.51
C ASP A 184 20.26 36.39 -13.57
N GLU A 185 19.73 35.66 -14.57
CA GLU A 185 18.32 35.34 -14.73
C GLU A 185 17.91 34.15 -13.89
N LEU A 186 18.86 33.29 -13.50
CA LEU A 186 18.57 31.97 -12.86
C LEU A 186 17.92 32.11 -11.49
N SER A 187 18.30 33.13 -10.71
CA SER A 187 17.69 33.39 -9.40
C SER A 187 16.22 33.80 -9.51
N HIS A 188 15.90 34.64 -10.51
CA HIS A 188 14.54 35.06 -10.80
C HIS A 188 13.71 33.88 -11.29
N PHE A 189 14.22 33.07 -12.20
CA PHE A 189 13.61 31.86 -12.69
C PHE A 189 13.25 30.88 -11.55
N ILE A 190 14.16 30.64 -10.61
CA ILE A 190 13.91 29.76 -9.45
C ILE A 190 12.80 30.33 -8.57
N ALA A 191 12.84 31.62 -8.26
CA ALA A 191 11.82 32.27 -7.43
C ALA A 191 10.42 32.17 -8.06
N GLU A 192 10.33 32.43 -9.37
CA GLU A 192 9.09 32.31 -10.13
C GLU A 192 8.55 30.88 -10.10
N ARG A 193 9.40 29.87 -10.34
CA ARG A 193 9.01 28.45 -10.30
C ARG A 193 8.49 28.02 -8.94
N VAL A 194 9.20 28.40 -7.89
CA VAL A 194 8.75 28.12 -6.51
C VAL A 194 7.40 28.78 -6.22
N GLY A 195 7.23 30.02 -6.69
CA GLY A 195 5.94 30.73 -6.55
C GLY A 195 4.80 30.02 -7.27
N MET A 196 5.00 29.59 -8.52
CA MET A 196 4.00 28.84 -9.30
C MET A 196 3.63 27.52 -8.64
N VAL A 197 4.61 26.74 -8.18
CA VAL A 197 4.37 25.46 -7.53
C VAL A 197 3.60 25.65 -6.22
N ARG A 198 3.94 26.66 -5.43
CA ARG A 198 3.19 26.99 -4.20
C ARG A 198 1.76 27.41 -4.49
N ALA A 199 1.55 28.19 -5.54
CA ALA A 199 0.21 28.60 -5.97
C ALA A 199 -0.59 27.44 -6.60
N GLY A 200 0.07 26.35 -7.00
CA GLY A 200 -0.56 25.26 -7.75
C GLY A 200 -0.97 25.69 -9.17
N ASP A 201 -0.22 26.64 -9.77
CA ASP A 201 -0.51 27.17 -11.10
C ASP A 201 -0.28 26.08 -12.18
N PRO A 202 -1.31 25.67 -12.93
CA PRO A 202 -1.21 24.62 -13.93
C PRO A 202 -0.66 25.10 -15.28
N THR A 203 -0.24 26.38 -15.39
CA THR A 203 0.24 26.95 -16.64
C THR A 203 1.45 26.19 -17.15
N PRO A 204 1.41 25.62 -18.38
CA PRO A 204 2.53 24.86 -18.93
C PRO A 204 3.69 25.79 -19.25
N ILE A 205 4.91 25.36 -18.96
CA ILE A 205 6.13 26.10 -19.26
C ILE A 205 7.16 25.16 -19.90
N ASN A 206 7.87 25.67 -20.91
CA ASN A 206 8.96 24.92 -21.50
C ASN A 206 10.29 25.34 -20.86
N ILE A 207 11.07 24.36 -20.47
CA ILE A 207 12.38 24.50 -19.84
C ILE A 207 13.41 23.90 -20.79
N LYS A 208 14.34 24.71 -21.26
CA LYS A 208 15.45 24.24 -22.09
C LYS A 208 16.61 23.83 -21.19
N LEU A 209 17.04 22.60 -21.35
CA LEU A 209 18.20 22.06 -20.66
C LEU A 209 19.47 22.31 -21.48
N ARG A 210 20.62 22.35 -20.81
CA ARG A 210 21.93 22.58 -21.46
C ARG A 210 22.30 21.47 -22.46
N ASN A 211 21.79 20.26 -22.30
CA ASN A 211 21.97 19.15 -23.24
C ASN A 211 21.13 19.32 -24.54
N GLY A 212 20.39 20.43 -24.67
CA GLY A 212 19.52 20.71 -25.82
C GLY A 212 18.14 20.08 -25.76
N GLU A 213 17.80 19.35 -24.69
CA GLU A 213 16.45 18.85 -24.47
C GLU A 213 15.53 19.98 -24.00
N VAL A 214 14.28 19.93 -24.46
CA VAL A 214 13.22 20.82 -23.99
C VAL A 214 12.17 20.00 -23.26
N LEU A 215 11.96 20.37 -22.00
CA LEU A 215 10.97 19.73 -21.13
C LEU A 215 9.78 20.67 -20.93
N ARG A 216 8.57 20.17 -21.17
CA ARG A 216 7.34 20.85 -20.77
C ARG A 216 7.05 20.54 -19.31
N PHE A 217 7.08 21.57 -18.47
CA PHE A 217 6.74 21.54 -17.07
C PHE A 217 5.25 21.87 -16.88
N ILE A 218 4.55 21.08 -16.07
CA ILE A 218 3.19 21.34 -15.63
C ILE A 218 3.10 21.02 -14.14
N CYS A 219 2.43 21.91 -13.37
CA CYS A 219 2.10 21.69 -11.98
C CYS A 219 0.60 21.37 -11.86
N THR A 220 0.25 20.26 -11.22
CA THR A 220 -1.13 19.86 -10.95
C THR A 220 -1.36 19.81 -9.46
N ALA A 221 -2.34 20.57 -8.94
CA ALA A 221 -2.74 20.50 -7.56
C ALA A 221 -3.45 19.17 -7.26
N LEU A 222 -3.12 18.54 -6.13
CA LEU A 222 -3.73 17.29 -5.67
C LEU A 222 -4.81 17.57 -4.62
N PRO A 223 -5.80 16.67 -4.44
CA PRO A 223 -6.91 16.87 -3.50
C PRO A 223 -6.47 16.96 -2.04
N ASP A 224 -5.34 16.37 -1.69
CA ASP A 224 -4.72 16.37 -0.35
C ASP A 224 -3.92 17.64 -0.02
N GLY A 225 -3.92 18.60 -0.94
CA GLY A 225 -3.12 19.83 -0.84
C GLY A 225 -1.71 19.71 -1.39
N GLY A 226 -1.29 18.51 -1.80
CA GLY A 226 -0.02 18.27 -2.47
C GLY A 226 0.02 18.80 -3.90
N ARG A 227 1.14 18.56 -4.57
CA ARG A 227 1.39 18.97 -5.97
C ARG A 227 2.02 17.83 -6.75
N MET A 228 1.57 17.61 -7.97
CA MET A 228 2.26 16.74 -8.93
C MET A 228 2.92 17.61 -9.99
N LEU A 229 4.22 17.46 -10.14
CA LEU A 229 5.01 18.12 -11.18
C LEU A 229 5.33 17.11 -12.26
N SER A 230 5.04 17.44 -13.51
CA SER A 230 5.39 16.63 -14.68
C SER A 230 6.35 17.37 -15.60
N TYR A 231 7.35 16.65 -16.09
CA TYR A 231 8.37 17.14 -17.02
C TYR A 231 8.37 16.24 -18.25
N THR A 232 7.67 16.68 -19.30
CA THR A 232 7.49 15.89 -20.52
C THR A 232 8.49 16.35 -21.58
N PRO A 233 9.31 15.47 -22.17
CA PRO A 233 10.19 15.83 -23.26
C PRO A 233 9.39 16.23 -24.50
N VAL A 234 9.64 17.42 -25.02
CA VAL A 234 8.95 17.99 -26.20
C VAL A 234 9.93 18.40 -27.31
N THR A 235 11.18 18.02 -27.18
CA THR A 235 12.27 18.37 -28.13
C THR A 235 11.94 18.00 -29.57
N ASP A 236 11.44 16.77 -29.79
CA ASP A 236 11.11 16.28 -31.14
C ASP A 236 9.85 16.95 -31.69
N LEU A 237 8.92 17.34 -30.84
CA LEU A 237 7.74 18.09 -31.25
C LEU A 237 8.14 19.47 -31.76
N ILE A 238 8.99 20.16 -31.04
CA ILE A 238 9.48 21.49 -31.42
C ILE A 238 10.31 21.44 -32.71
N ARG A 239 11.17 20.42 -32.88
CA ARG A 239 11.98 20.27 -34.11
C ARG A 239 11.16 19.96 -35.35
N ARG A 240 9.97 19.40 -35.21
CA ARG A 240 9.07 19.09 -36.32
C ARG A 240 8.12 20.23 -36.69
N THR A 241 8.09 21.28 -35.88
CA THR A 241 7.25 22.45 -36.16
C THR A 241 7.94 23.30 -37.22
N ASP A 242 7.39 23.31 -38.42
CA ASP A 242 7.93 24.07 -39.59
C ASP A 242 7.72 25.58 -39.44
N ASP A 243 6.94 26.04 -38.47
CA ASP A 243 6.71 27.48 -38.23
C ASP A 243 7.69 28.02 -37.15
N PRO A 244 8.60 28.94 -37.50
CA PRO A 244 9.52 29.56 -36.56
C PRO A 244 8.81 30.26 -35.38
N ALA A 245 7.62 30.83 -35.62
CA ALA A 245 6.86 31.54 -34.58
C ALA A 245 6.28 30.54 -33.53
N ASP A 246 5.89 29.36 -33.94
CA ASP A 246 5.47 28.30 -33.03
C ASP A 246 6.67 27.72 -32.26
N ALA A 247 7.83 27.57 -32.90
CA ALA A 247 9.05 27.13 -32.26
C ALA A 247 9.51 28.14 -31.18
N ASP A 248 9.49 29.43 -31.49
CA ASP A 248 9.81 30.49 -30.54
C ASP A 248 8.81 30.57 -29.38
N TYR A 249 7.54 30.39 -29.65
CA TYR A 249 6.52 30.29 -28.59
C TYR A 249 6.79 29.13 -27.62
N TYR A 250 7.17 27.98 -28.14
CA TYR A 250 7.50 26.81 -27.31
C TYR A 250 8.84 26.95 -26.59
N LEU A 251 9.75 27.75 -27.08
CA LEU A 251 11.07 27.99 -26.50
C LEU A 251 11.14 29.25 -25.61
N SER A 252 10.12 30.13 -25.69
CA SER A 252 10.13 31.39 -24.94
C SER A 252 10.02 31.10 -23.43
N LEU A 253 11.16 31.24 -22.76
CA LEU A 253 11.26 31.26 -21.29
C LEU A 253 10.89 32.64 -20.72
N ARG A 254 10.64 33.63 -21.57
CA ARG A 254 10.25 34.98 -21.16
C ARG A 254 8.80 34.99 -20.71
N GLY A 255 8.62 34.79 -19.41
CA GLY A 255 7.40 35.15 -18.74
C GLY A 255 7.15 36.64 -18.80
N GLY A 256 6.40 37.12 -19.77
CA GLY A 256 6.09 38.56 -19.89
C GLY A 256 4.87 38.86 -20.71
N ASP A 257 4.50 38.07 -21.66
CA ASP A 257 3.33 38.37 -22.49
C ASP A 257 2.29 37.23 -22.45
N ARG A 258 1.31 37.37 -21.52
CA ARG A 258 0.21 36.42 -21.29
C ARG A 258 -0.87 36.46 -22.40
N ARG A 259 -0.54 36.82 -23.60
CA ARG A 259 -1.49 36.74 -24.72
C ARG A 259 -1.29 35.42 -25.43
N LEU A 260 -2.05 34.42 -25.02
CA LEU A 260 -2.24 33.19 -25.78
C LEU A 260 -2.70 33.56 -27.21
N PRO A 261 -1.96 33.23 -28.26
CA PRO A 261 -2.51 33.27 -29.59
C PRO A 261 -3.62 32.23 -29.65
N VAL A 262 -4.84 32.69 -29.82
CA VAL A 262 -6.00 31.85 -30.08
C VAL A 262 -5.80 31.26 -31.47
N HIS A 263 -5.10 30.13 -31.57
CA HIS A 263 -5.09 29.34 -32.79
C HIS A 263 -6.51 28.85 -33.04
N ARG A 264 -7.16 29.46 -34.01
CA ARG A 264 -8.35 28.93 -34.65
C ARG A 264 -8.02 27.51 -35.11
N LEU A 265 -8.58 26.52 -34.43
CA LEU A 265 -8.76 25.19 -34.98
C LEU A 265 -9.57 25.37 -36.28
N ARG A 266 -8.90 25.45 -37.43
CA ARG A 266 -9.56 25.24 -38.69
C ARG A 266 -10.03 23.78 -38.70
N ALA A 267 -11.34 23.61 -38.57
CA ALA A 267 -11.97 22.37 -38.91
C ALA A 267 -11.52 22.00 -40.32
N ALA A 268 -10.93 20.81 -40.47
CA ALA A 268 -10.75 20.19 -41.75
C ALA A 268 -12.13 19.76 -42.23
N GLU A 269 -12.62 20.38 -43.30
CA GLU A 269 -13.66 19.83 -44.14
C GLU A 269 -13.11 18.63 -44.92
#